data_84f4d3f892bdcbed889854325ea6fc21
#
_entry.id   84f4d3f892bdcbed889854325ea6fc21
#
_cell.length_a   1.000
_cell.length_b   1.000
_cell.length_c   1.000
_cell.angle_alpha   90.00
_cell.angle_beta   90.00
_cell.angle_gamma   90.00
#
_symmetry.space_group_name_H-M   'P 1'
#
loop_
_entity.id
_entity.type
_entity.pdbx_description
1 polymer ?
#
loop_
_entity_poly.entity_id
_entity_poly.type
_entity_poly.pdbx_seq_one_letter_code
_entity_poly.pdbx_strand_id
1 'polypeptide(L)'
;MALEQRRRAFTLIELLVVLGIIAILAGILTPVFVAARHSARQTTCISNMRQVNLASTLYVTDYDERTVPASYKVQETGTSTTDRTWVQLLLPYVRAFGTFRCPGDYSERPNEQAHFDADLVQGDTYSRYYRASQRSNLGYNYLYHSPLVRIGSADWQPLPRSTSAVGEPSRAFVYVDSVWSMEPDGRPKGGGSYLVLPPCRYSSQDTGRYDTFLIPALSDTQIYKVNTGWIPGSGGRMRQYGGAFPWHRGRFNVGMADGSAKALALGNLIRGCDVRVNWGGEIYDLANYGWDIN
;
A
#
# COMPACT_ATOMS: atom_id res chain seq x y z
N MET A 1 -49.99 -5.64 -57.59
CA MET A 1 -48.69 -5.49 -58.19
C MET A 1 -47.69 -5.56 -57.01
N ALA A 2 -47.12 -6.73 -56.76
CA ALA A 2 -46.20 -6.95 -55.63
C ALA A 2 -44.79 -6.58 -56.09
N LEU A 3 -44.16 -5.63 -55.41
CA LEU A 3 -42.77 -5.27 -55.65
C LEU A 3 -41.87 -6.36 -55.07
N GLU A 4 -41.28 -7.15 -55.95
CA GLU A 4 -40.30 -8.17 -55.62
C GLU A 4 -39.01 -7.47 -55.13
N GLN A 5 -38.80 -7.42 -53.83
CA GLN A 5 -37.56 -6.91 -53.23
C GLN A 5 -36.44 -7.89 -53.55
N ARG A 6 -35.58 -7.56 -54.52
CA ARG A 6 -34.32 -8.29 -54.79
C ARG A 6 -33.45 -8.28 -53.56
N ARG A 7 -33.38 -9.39 -52.83
CA ARG A 7 -32.39 -9.61 -51.77
C ARG A 7 -31.00 -9.68 -52.43
N ARG A 8 -30.17 -8.69 -52.16
CA ARG A 8 -28.77 -8.73 -52.58
C ARG A 8 -28.06 -9.78 -51.69
N ALA A 9 -27.54 -10.83 -52.29
CA ALA A 9 -26.72 -11.83 -51.62
C ALA A 9 -25.30 -11.27 -51.45
N PHE A 10 -24.72 -11.43 -50.27
CA PHE A 10 -23.34 -11.04 -49.97
C PHE A 10 -22.36 -11.97 -50.72
N THR A 11 -21.33 -11.42 -51.31
CA THR A 11 -20.28 -12.23 -51.95
C THR A 11 -19.25 -12.66 -50.87
N LEU A 12 -18.64 -13.82 -51.06
CA LEU A 12 -17.60 -14.36 -50.19
C LEU A 12 -16.40 -13.41 -50.08
N ILE A 13 -16.08 -12.70 -51.17
CA ILE A 13 -14.96 -11.76 -51.20
C ILE A 13 -15.24 -10.48 -50.39
N GLU A 14 -16.47 -9.97 -50.41
CA GLU A 14 -16.86 -8.83 -49.57
C GLU A 14 -16.73 -9.15 -48.08
N LEU A 15 -17.13 -10.37 -47.68
CA LEU A 15 -16.98 -10.79 -46.30
C LEU A 15 -15.50 -10.95 -45.89
N LEU A 16 -14.68 -11.52 -46.78
CA LEU A 16 -13.26 -11.78 -46.52
C LEU A 16 -12.46 -10.47 -46.39
N VAL A 17 -12.76 -9.47 -47.25
CA VAL A 17 -12.10 -8.14 -47.16
C VAL A 17 -12.47 -7.43 -45.86
N VAL A 18 -13.73 -7.45 -45.44
CA VAL A 18 -14.18 -6.82 -44.19
C VAL A 18 -13.51 -7.48 -43.00
N LEU A 19 -13.47 -8.82 -42.95
CA LEU A 19 -12.78 -9.55 -41.89
C LEU A 19 -11.28 -9.23 -41.85
N GLY A 20 -10.63 -9.10 -43.00
CA GLY A 20 -9.22 -8.72 -43.12
C GLY A 20 -8.96 -7.32 -42.52
N ILE A 21 -9.81 -6.35 -42.85
CA ILE A 21 -9.68 -4.98 -42.32
C ILE A 21 -9.88 -4.98 -40.81
N ILE A 22 -10.92 -5.67 -40.29
CA ILE A 22 -11.18 -5.78 -38.85
C ILE A 22 -10.02 -6.45 -38.12
N ALA A 23 -9.44 -7.51 -38.70
CA ALA A 23 -8.29 -8.20 -38.10
C ALA A 23 -7.06 -7.28 -37.98
N ILE A 24 -6.77 -6.48 -39.01
CA ILE A 24 -5.66 -5.50 -38.98
C ILE A 24 -5.93 -4.43 -37.94
N LEU A 25 -7.13 -3.86 -37.90
CA LEU A 25 -7.49 -2.83 -36.90
C LEU A 25 -7.44 -3.38 -35.47
N ALA A 26 -7.96 -4.58 -35.23
CA ALA A 26 -7.91 -5.24 -33.91
C ALA A 26 -6.46 -5.53 -33.50
N GLY A 27 -5.59 -5.94 -34.44
CA GLY A 27 -4.18 -6.20 -34.17
C GLY A 27 -3.43 -4.97 -33.65
N ILE A 28 -3.77 -3.77 -34.15
CA ILE A 28 -3.16 -2.51 -33.71
C ILE A 28 -3.81 -1.99 -32.42
N LEU A 29 -5.14 -2.10 -32.31
CA LEU A 29 -5.89 -1.56 -31.15
C LEU A 29 -5.64 -2.34 -29.86
N THR A 30 -5.46 -3.66 -29.92
CA THR A 30 -5.32 -4.50 -28.72
C THR A 30 -4.15 -4.08 -27.83
N PRO A 31 -2.90 -3.93 -28.31
CA PRO A 31 -1.77 -3.53 -27.46
C PRO A 31 -1.95 -2.12 -26.87
N VAL A 32 -2.51 -1.19 -27.65
CA VAL A 32 -2.78 0.18 -27.19
C VAL A 32 -3.84 0.18 -26.09
N PHE A 33 -4.90 -0.59 -26.23
CA PHE A 33 -5.96 -0.71 -25.22
C PHE A 33 -5.45 -1.29 -23.90
N VAL A 34 -4.60 -2.33 -23.97
CA VAL A 34 -3.97 -2.92 -22.78
C VAL A 34 -3.10 -1.88 -22.06
N ALA A 35 -2.30 -1.11 -22.82
CA ALA A 35 -1.47 -0.05 -22.24
C ALA A 35 -2.31 1.05 -21.56
N ALA A 36 -3.36 1.51 -22.25
CA ALA A 36 -4.29 2.51 -21.71
C ALA A 36 -4.99 2.03 -20.42
N ARG A 37 -5.44 0.77 -20.40
CA ARG A 37 -6.06 0.17 -19.20
C ARG A 37 -5.12 0.14 -18.00
N HIS A 38 -3.84 -0.18 -18.19
CA HIS A 38 -2.84 -0.14 -17.12
C HIS A 38 -2.62 1.28 -16.59
N SER A 39 -2.52 2.27 -17.47
CA SER A 39 -2.38 3.67 -17.10
C SER A 39 -3.60 4.19 -16.32
N ALA A 40 -4.80 3.83 -16.75
CA ALA A 40 -6.04 4.17 -16.07
C ALA A 40 -6.08 3.58 -14.64
N ARG A 41 -5.70 2.31 -14.47
CA ARG A 41 -5.60 1.69 -13.14
C ARG A 41 -4.60 2.40 -12.23
N GLN A 42 -3.44 2.78 -12.76
CA GLN A 42 -2.42 3.53 -12.01
C GLN A 42 -2.94 4.90 -11.57
N THR A 43 -3.61 5.62 -12.47
CA THR A 43 -4.23 6.93 -12.15
C THR A 43 -5.27 6.79 -11.04
N THR A 44 -6.10 5.74 -11.08
CA THR A 44 -7.06 5.46 -10.01
C THR A 44 -6.36 5.17 -8.68
N CYS A 45 -5.29 4.37 -8.67
CA CYS A 45 -4.52 4.10 -7.45
C CYS A 45 -3.91 5.39 -6.86
N ILE A 46 -3.33 6.26 -7.70
CA ILE A 46 -2.78 7.56 -7.26
C ILE A 46 -3.90 8.44 -6.68
N SER A 47 -5.06 8.46 -7.31
CA SER A 47 -6.23 9.19 -6.81
C SER A 47 -6.69 8.66 -5.46
N ASN A 48 -6.77 7.33 -5.31
CA ASN A 48 -7.12 6.69 -4.04
C ASN A 48 -6.11 7.06 -2.94
N MET A 49 -4.82 7.02 -3.26
CA MET A 49 -3.76 7.38 -2.32
C MET A 49 -3.85 8.85 -1.88
N ARG A 50 -4.16 9.77 -2.80
CA ARG A 50 -4.41 11.19 -2.45
C ARG A 50 -5.61 11.35 -1.53
N GLN A 51 -6.69 10.60 -1.75
CA GLN A 51 -7.87 10.63 -0.86
C GLN A 51 -7.52 10.14 0.54
N VAL A 52 -6.73 9.09 0.66
CA VAL A 52 -6.26 8.58 1.96
C VAL A 52 -5.30 9.56 2.64
N ASN A 53 -4.39 10.20 1.90
CA ASN A 53 -3.54 11.26 2.44
C ASN A 53 -4.36 12.43 2.96
N LEU A 54 -5.37 12.88 2.21
CA LEU A 54 -6.28 13.95 2.65
C LEU A 54 -7.05 13.53 3.91
N ALA A 55 -7.54 12.29 3.96
CA ALA A 55 -8.19 11.75 5.15
C ALA A 55 -7.25 11.74 6.36
N SER A 56 -5.96 11.42 6.16
CA SER A 56 -4.95 11.50 7.21
C SER A 56 -4.73 12.93 7.70
N THR A 57 -4.72 13.90 6.80
CA THR A 57 -4.60 15.33 7.16
C THR A 57 -5.81 15.78 7.99
N LEU A 58 -7.02 15.38 7.61
CA LEU A 58 -8.22 15.68 8.38
C LEU A 58 -8.17 15.02 9.77
N TYR A 59 -7.74 13.75 9.85
CA TYR A 59 -7.53 13.07 11.12
C TYR A 59 -6.55 13.83 12.01
N VAL A 60 -5.39 14.22 11.47
CA VAL A 60 -4.35 14.97 12.18
C VAL A 60 -4.90 16.28 12.77
N THR A 61 -5.76 16.97 12.00
CA THR A 61 -6.39 18.21 12.46
C THR A 61 -7.33 17.96 13.64
N ASP A 62 -8.04 16.82 13.66
CA ASP A 62 -8.98 16.46 14.72
C ASP A 62 -8.29 15.87 15.97
N TYR A 63 -7.01 15.43 15.85
CA TYR A 63 -6.28 14.73 16.91
C TYR A 63 -4.93 15.39 17.26
N ASP A 64 -4.96 16.66 17.61
CA ASP A 64 -3.83 17.42 18.18
C ASP A 64 -2.53 17.30 17.36
N GLU A 65 -2.62 17.40 16.05
CA GLU A 65 -1.48 17.29 15.11
C GLU A 65 -0.69 15.97 15.23
N ARG A 66 -1.32 14.91 15.71
CA ARG A 66 -0.72 13.58 15.79
C ARG A 66 -0.98 12.76 14.54
N THR A 67 0.05 12.10 14.05
CA THR A 67 -0.06 11.15 12.95
C THR A 67 -1.02 10.01 13.30
N VAL A 68 -1.59 9.39 12.29
CA VAL A 68 -2.54 8.28 12.46
C VAL A 68 -1.84 7.11 13.19
N PRO A 69 -2.41 6.56 14.27
CA PRO A 69 -1.86 5.37 14.92
C PRO A 69 -1.84 4.18 13.96
N ALA A 70 -0.72 3.48 13.86
CA ALA A 70 -0.58 2.32 12.97
C ALA A 70 -1.57 1.18 13.28
N SER A 71 -1.81 0.95 14.58
CA SER A 71 -2.88 0.12 15.12
C SER A 71 -3.26 0.63 16.50
N TYR A 72 -4.43 0.26 17.00
CA TYR A 72 -4.88 0.64 18.34
C TYR A 72 -5.84 -0.41 18.89
N LYS A 73 -5.98 -0.43 20.21
CA LYS A 73 -6.91 -1.32 20.90
C LYS A 73 -8.15 -0.54 21.33
N VAL A 74 -9.30 -1.13 21.11
CA VAL A 74 -10.58 -0.62 21.61
C VAL A 74 -11.11 -1.59 22.64
N GLN A 75 -11.45 -1.07 23.81
CA GLN A 75 -12.15 -1.84 24.81
C GLN A 75 -13.63 -1.87 24.44
N GLU A 76 -14.12 -3.02 24.03
CA GLU A 76 -15.56 -3.22 23.81
C GLU A 76 -16.26 -3.54 25.12
N THR A 77 -17.57 -3.36 25.16
CA THR A 77 -18.40 -3.69 26.32
C THR A 77 -18.20 -5.16 26.72
N GLY A 78 -17.40 -5.37 27.75
CA GLY A 78 -16.91 -6.67 28.20
C GLY A 78 -15.41 -6.69 28.42
N THR A 79 -14.85 -7.83 28.70
CA THR A 79 -13.42 -8.02 28.99
C THR A 79 -12.53 -8.16 27.75
N SER A 80 -13.09 -8.06 26.54
CA SER A 80 -12.36 -8.26 25.28
C SER A 80 -11.86 -6.93 24.73
N THR A 81 -10.54 -6.84 24.52
CA THR A 81 -9.93 -5.77 23.72
C THR A 81 -9.79 -6.21 22.28
N THR A 82 -10.19 -5.35 21.35
CA THR A 82 -10.11 -5.64 19.91
C THR A 82 -9.08 -4.75 19.24
N ASP A 83 -8.22 -5.35 18.42
CA ASP A 83 -7.22 -4.62 17.66
C ASP A 83 -7.86 -3.97 16.43
N ARG A 84 -7.51 -2.72 16.17
CA ARG A 84 -7.92 -1.97 14.97
C ARG A 84 -6.71 -1.42 14.24
N THR A 85 -6.84 -1.17 12.95
CA THR A 85 -5.79 -0.64 12.10
C THR A 85 -6.04 0.82 11.76
N TRP A 86 -5.01 1.52 11.30
CA TRP A 86 -5.12 2.88 10.77
C TRP A 86 -6.18 3.00 9.65
N VAL A 87 -6.40 1.94 8.86
CA VAL A 87 -7.44 1.90 7.81
C VAL A 87 -8.82 2.14 8.39
N GLN A 88 -9.13 1.51 9.55
CA GLN A 88 -10.42 1.65 10.20
C GLN A 88 -10.61 3.04 10.82
N LEU A 89 -9.51 3.67 11.28
CA LEU A 89 -9.54 5.06 11.77
C LEU A 89 -9.84 6.07 10.66
N LEU A 90 -9.29 5.85 9.47
CA LEU A 90 -9.49 6.77 8.36
C LEU A 90 -10.79 6.52 7.59
N LEU A 91 -11.48 5.42 7.81
CA LEU A 91 -12.70 5.10 7.07
C LEU A 91 -13.81 6.15 7.20
N PRO A 92 -14.06 6.78 8.38
CA PRO A 92 -15.04 7.87 8.49
C PRO A 92 -14.73 9.05 7.57
N TYR A 93 -13.46 9.33 7.32
CA TYR A 93 -12.99 10.43 6.47
C TYR A 93 -13.01 10.06 4.98
N VAL A 94 -12.69 8.82 4.64
CA VAL A 94 -12.65 8.32 3.25
C VAL A 94 -14.05 7.90 2.76
N ARG A 95 -14.89 7.40 3.64
CA ARG A 95 -16.28 6.93 3.40
C ARG A 95 -16.43 5.70 2.49
N ALA A 96 -15.35 5.21 1.88
CA ALA A 96 -15.38 4.08 0.97
C ALA A 96 -14.19 3.15 1.20
N PHE A 97 -14.48 1.91 1.61
CA PHE A 97 -13.43 0.92 1.88
C PHE A 97 -12.61 0.56 0.62
N GLY A 98 -13.24 0.58 -0.55
CA GLY A 98 -12.59 0.33 -1.84
C GLY A 98 -11.45 1.28 -2.17
N THR A 99 -11.39 2.47 -1.54
CA THR A 99 -10.28 3.43 -1.71
C THR A 99 -8.94 2.88 -1.19
N PHE A 100 -8.96 1.97 -0.23
CA PHE A 100 -7.75 1.32 0.28
C PHE A 100 -7.27 0.15 -0.60
N ARG A 101 -7.96 -0.11 -1.70
CA ARG A 101 -7.63 -1.14 -2.67
C ARG A 101 -7.05 -0.55 -3.96
N CYS A 102 -5.98 -1.16 -4.46
CA CYS A 102 -5.43 -0.82 -5.77
C CYS A 102 -6.12 -1.65 -6.88
N PRO A 103 -6.70 -1.03 -7.93
CA PRO A 103 -7.22 -1.75 -9.08
C PRO A 103 -6.15 -2.49 -9.90
N GLY A 104 -4.87 -2.21 -9.64
CA GLY A 104 -3.74 -2.93 -10.20
C GLY A 104 -3.41 -4.25 -9.49
N ASP A 105 -3.98 -4.48 -8.32
CA ASP A 105 -3.77 -5.71 -7.57
C ASP A 105 -4.41 -6.90 -8.29
N TYR A 106 -3.57 -7.82 -8.74
CA TYR A 106 -3.95 -9.06 -9.43
C TYR A 106 -3.64 -10.31 -8.58
N SER A 107 -3.30 -10.12 -7.31
CA SER A 107 -2.99 -11.23 -6.40
C SER A 107 -4.21 -12.11 -6.13
N GLU A 108 -3.98 -13.41 -6.03
CA GLU A 108 -4.99 -14.32 -5.52
C GLU A 108 -5.24 -14.06 -4.03
N ARG A 109 -6.50 -13.86 -3.68
CA ARG A 109 -6.94 -13.70 -2.29
C ARG A 109 -7.57 -14.98 -1.81
N PRO A 110 -7.20 -15.50 -0.64
CA PRO A 110 -7.89 -16.63 -0.03
C PRO A 110 -9.39 -16.29 0.14
N ASN A 111 -10.26 -17.30 -0.05
CA ASN A 111 -11.72 -17.12 0.07
C ASN A 111 -12.15 -16.49 1.40
N GLU A 112 -11.43 -16.78 2.49
CA GLU A 112 -11.66 -16.15 3.80
C GLU A 112 -11.36 -14.65 3.84
N GLN A 113 -10.67 -14.14 2.81
CA GLN A 113 -10.24 -12.75 2.67
C GLN A 113 -10.83 -12.07 1.43
N ALA A 114 -11.70 -12.79 0.69
CA ALA A 114 -12.53 -12.22 -0.37
C ALA A 114 -13.43 -11.08 0.14
N HIS A 115 -13.50 -10.93 1.44
CA HIS A 115 -14.25 -9.90 2.15
C HIS A 115 -13.58 -8.51 2.18
N PHE A 116 -12.49 -8.32 1.47
CA PHE A 116 -12.00 -6.98 1.14
C PHE A 116 -12.82 -6.40 -0.03
N ASP A 117 -14.12 -6.59 0.04
CA ASP A 117 -15.03 -6.13 -0.98
C ASP A 117 -15.47 -4.69 -0.71
N ALA A 118 -15.88 -4.02 -1.79
CA ALA A 118 -16.53 -2.72 -1.71
C ALA A 118 -17.80 -2.74 -0.82
N ASP A 119 -18.28 -3.95 -0.51
CA ASP A 119 -19.49 -4.22 0.27
C ASP A 119 -19.25 -4.22 1.79
N LEU A 120 -18.00 -4.08 2.27
CA LEU A 120 -17.75 -3.90 3.70
C LEU A 120 -18.31 -2.55 4.15
N VAL A 121 -19.37 -2.60 4.91
CA VAL A 121 -20.01 -1.44 5.51
C VAL A 121 -19.70 -1.34 7.00
N GLN A 122 -19.78 -0.15 7.53
CA GLN A 122 -19.68 0.07 8.97
C GLN A 122 -20.76 -0.75 9.69
N GLY A 123 -20.36 -1.65 10.59
CA GLY A 123 -21.28 -2.57 11.28
C GLY A 123 -21.08 -4.05 10.92
N ASP A 124 -20.25 -4.37 9.93
CA ASP A 124 -19.80 -5.75 9.72
C ASP A 124 -19.12 -6.31 10.96
N THR A 125 -19.12 -7.65 11.07
CA THR A 125 -18.47 -8.28 12.23
C THR A 125 -17.02 -7.81 12.37
N TYR A 126 -16.61 -7.51 13.59
CA TYR A 126 -15.28 -6.99 13.89
C TYR A 126 -14.16 -7.78 13.21
N SER A 127 -14.19 -9.11 13.31
CA SER A 127 -13.15 -9.97 12.75
C SER A 127 -13.05 -9.90 11.23
N ARG A 128 -14.18 -9.76 10.53
CA ARG A 128 -14.23 -9.58 9.08
C ARG A 128 -13.64 -8.23 8.69
N TYR A 129 -14.08 -7.18 9.35
CA TYR A 129 -13.63 -5.81 9.12
C TYR A 129 -12.14 -5.62 9.41
N TYR A 130 -11.66 -6.17 10.52
CA TYR A 130 -10.25 -6.13 10.89
C TYR A 130 -9.37 -6.87 9.88
N ARG A 131 -9.75 -8.11 9.49
CA ARG A 131 -9.00 -8.87 8.50
C ARG A 131 -8.94 -8.18 7.15
N ALA A 132 -10.04 -7.58 6.72
CA ALA A 132 -10.08 -6.79 5.49
C ALA A 132 -9.14 -5.56 5.57
N SER A 133 -9.16 -4.84 6.68
CA SER A 133 -8.35 -3.64 6.89
C SER A 133 -6.84 -3.93 6.85
N GLN A 134 -6.41 -5.11 7.31
CA GLN A 134 -5.02 -5.55 7.22
C GLN A 134 -4.53 -5.77 5.78
N ARG A 135 -5.45 -5.93 4.82
CA ARG A 135 -5.17 -6.22 3.41
C ARG A 135 -5.24 -4.98 2.51
N SER A 136 -5.11 -3.80 3.10
CA SER A 136 -4.95 -2.55 2.35
C SER A 136 -3.77 -2.66 1.38
N ASN A 137 -3.97 -2.23 0.11
CA ASN A 137 -2.87 -2.09 -0.84
C ASN A 137 -2.01 -0.84 -0.57
N LEU A 138 -2.42 -0.01 0.38
CA LEU A 138 -1.67 1.13 0.86
C LEU A 138 -1.01 0.73 2.18
N GLY A 139 0.30 0.54 2.15
CA GLY A 139 1.09 0.22 3.34
C GLY A 139 1.57 1.49 4.03
N TYR A 140 1.32 1.61 5.31
CA TYR A 140 1.73 2.75 6.12
C TYR A 140 3.18 2.63 6.57
N ASN A 141 3.96 3.68 6.38
CA ASN A 141 5.33 3.82 6.90
C ASN A 141 5.30 4.05 8.42
N TYR A 142 4.85 3.03 9.14
CA TYR A 142 4.56 3.14 10.57
C TYR A 142 5.81 3.37 11.43
N LEU A 143 6.98 2.89 11.05
CA LEU A 143 8.18 3.02 11.86
C LEU A 143 8.56 4.48 12.09
N TYR A 144 8.36 5.34 11.11
CA TYR A 144 8.69 6.76 11.21
C TYR A 144 7.51 7.62 11.68
N HIS A 145 6.28 7.28 11.29
CA HIS A 145 5.10 8.10 11.62
C HIS A 145 4.40 7.66 12.92
N SER A 146 4.31 6.37 13.18
CA SER A 146 3.63 5.82 14.36
C SER A 146 4.19 4.44 14.71
N PRO A 147 5.41 4.34 15.25
CA PRO A 147 5.99 3.07 15.60
C PRO A 147 5.13 2.34 16.62
N LEU A 148 5.01 1.02 16.47
CA LEU A 148 4.39 0.13 17.43
C LEU A 148 5.45 -0.31 18.43
N VAL A 149 5.28 0.06 19.66
CA VAL A 149 6.24 -0.17 20.74
C VAL A 149 5.66 -1.04 21.86
N ARG A 150 6.53 -1.76 22.51
CA ARG A 150 6.21 -2.50 23.73
C ARG A 150 7.29 -2.23 24.78
N ILE A 151 6.88 -1.88 25.97
CA ILE A 151 7.77 -1.65 27.12
C ILE A 151 7.62 -2.84 28.06
N GLY A 152 8.69 -3.57 28.31
CA GLY A 152 8.68 -4.78 29.14
C GLY A 152 7.69 -5.83 28.63
N SER A 153 6.79 -6.28 29.51
CA SER A 153 5.72 -7.25 29.19
C SER A 153 4.39 -6.62 28.79
N ALA A 154 4.32 -5.29 28.63
CA ALA A 154 3.10 -4.60 28.20
C ALA A 154 2.68 -4.99 26.79
N ASP A 155 1.44 -4.72 26.44
CA ASP A 155 0.95 -4.88 25.08
C ASP A 155 1.60 -3.88 24.10
N TRP A 156 1.60 -4.24 22.82
CA TRP A 156 2.01 -3.34 21.75
C TRP A 156 1.12 -2.09 21.70
N GLN A 157 1.74 -0.93 21.72
CA GLN A 157 1.04 0.35 21.65
C GLN A 157 1.61 1.21 20.51
N PRO A 158 0.76 1.94 19.77
CA PRO A 158 1.23 2.91 18.79
C PRO A 158 1.80 4.15 19.52
N LEU A 159 2.83 4.73 18.93
CA LEU A 159 3.40 6.01 19.37
C LEU A 159 3.28 7.04 18.22
N PRO A 160 2.10 7.65 17.99
CA PRO A 160 1.92 8.66 16.95
C PRO A 160 2.86 9.84 17.15
N ARG A 161 3.52 10.26 16.05
CA ARG A 161 4.43 11.40 16.05
C ARG A 161 3.67 12.70 15.83
N SER A 162 4.23 13.82 16.28
CA SER A 162 3.72 15.12 15.86
C SER A 162 4.04 15.36 14.38
N THR A 163 3.13 15.96 13.64
CA THR A 163 3.39 16.37 12.25
C THR A 163 4.46 17.43 12.14
N SER A 164 4.68 18.23 13.20
CA SER A 164 5.79 19.17 13.27
C SER A 164 7.17 18.50 13.30
N ALA A 165 7.24 17.19 13.56
CA ALA A 165 8.48 16.43 13.48
C ALA A 165 8.84 16.05 12.02
N VAL A 166 7.97 16.32 11.05
CA VAL A 166 8.23 16.04 9.63
C VAL A 166 8.96 17.25 9.02
N GLY A 167 10.26 17.12 8.81
CA GLY A 167 11.09 18.22 8.31
C GLY A 167 10.77 18.63 6.88
N GLU A 168 10.63 17.66 5.96
CA GLU A 168 10.32 17.88 4.55
C GLU A 168 9.08 17.09 4.08
N PRO A 169 7.85 17.59 4.31
CA PRO A 169 6.61 16.85 4.01
C PRO A 169 6.45 16.43 2.56
N SER A 170 7.00 17.18 1.61
CA SER A 170 6.94 16.86 0.16
C SER A 170 7.85 15.70 -0.26
N ARG A 171 8.71 15.23 0.66
CA ARG A 171 9.65 14.10 0.47
C ARG A 171 9.36 12.93 1.39
N ALA A 172 8.78 13.16 2.56
CA ALA A 172 8.50 12.12 3.54
C ALA A 172 7.39 11.17 3.06
N PHE A 173 7.70 9.88 2.96
CA PHE A 173 6.75 8.85 2.54
C PHE A 173 5.84 8.45 3.71
N VAL A 174 4.55 8.59 3.52
CA VAL A 174 3.52 8.15 4.48
C VAL A 174 2.93 6.80 4.09
N TYR A 175 2.51 6.67 2.84
CA TYR A 175 1.93 5.45 2.30
C TYR A 175 2.67 5.00 1.06
N VAL A 176 2.80 3.69 0.88
CA VAL A 176 3.43 3.09 -0.30
C VAL A 176 2.58 1.91 -0.77
N ASP A 177 2.47 1.72 -2.08
CA ASP A 177 1.86 0.51 -2.65
C ASP A 177 2.46 -0.75 -2.01
N SER A 178 1.61 -1.66 -1.53
CA SER A 178 2.03 -2.77 -0.69
C SER A 178 1.45 -4.11 -1.10
N VAL A 179 2.11 -5.20 -0.67
CA VAL A 179 1.69 -6.58 -0.85
C VAL A 179 1.67 -7.32 0.49
N TRP A 180 0.74 -8.25 0.66
CA TRP A 180 0.69 -9.08 1.87
C TRP A 180 1.79 -10.13 1.93
N SER A 181 2.00 -10.86 0.86
CA SER A 181 2.99 -11.93 0.75
C SER A 181 3.36 -12.16 -0.72
N MET A 182 4.38 -12.97 -0.95
CA MET A 182 4.83 -13.41 -2.25
C MET A 182 4.86 -14.93 -2.30
N GLU A 183 4.54 -15.52 -3.44
CA GLU A 183 4.83 -16.92 -3.73
C GLU A 183 6.33 -17.10 -4.01
N PRO A 184 6.87 -18.34 -3.90
CA PRO A 184 8.28 -18.61 -4.20
C PRO A 184 8.71 -18.20 -5.62
N ASP A 185 7.79 -18.17 -6.56
CA ASP A 185 8.01 -17.75 -7.96
C ASP A 185 7.94 -16.22 -8.16
N GLY A 186 7.77 -15.45 -7.09
CA GLY A 186 7.69 -13.99 -7.13
C GLY A 186 6.31 -13.41 -7.44
N ARG A 187 5.26 -14.23 -7.54
CA ARG A 187 3.89 -13.73 -7.72
C ARG A 187 3.34 -13.16 -6.41
N PRO A 188 2.65 -12.02 -6.45
CA PRO A 188 2.02 -11.44 -5.27
C PRO A 188 0.85 -12.31 -4.79
N LYS A 189 0.68 -12.40 -3.47
CA LYS A 189 -0.34 -13.21 -2.80
C LYS A 189 -1.03 -12.46 -1.68
N GLY A 190 -2.33 -12.58 -1.61
CA GLY A 190 -3.13 -12.20 -0.44
C GLY A 190 -3.48 -10.73 -0.33
N GLY A 191 -3.42 -9.97 -1.42
CA GLY A 191 -3.71 -8.54 -1.40
C GLY A 191 -2.56 -7.67 -0.92
N GLY A 192 -2.86 -6.50 -0.39
CA GLY A 192 -1.89 -5.57 0.18
C GLY A 192 -1.53 -5.87 1.64
N SER A 193 -0.72 -5.01 2.23
CA SER A 193 -0.36 -5.00 3.65
C SER A 193 -0.56 -3.60 4.20
N TYR A 194 -1.29 -3.46 5.29
CA TYR A 194 -1.53 -2.16 5.92
C TYR A 194 -0.26 -1.52 6.52
N LEU A 195 0.83 -2.27 6.67
CA LEU A 195 2.12 -1.78 7.16
C LEU A 195 3.22 -2.11 6.17
N VAL A 196 4.14 -1.18 5.98
CA VAL A 196 5.39 -1.36 5.23
C VAL A 196 6.57 -0.99 6.10
N LEU A 197 7.70 -1.67 5.85
CA LEU A 197 8.98 -1.36 6.48
C LEU A 197 9.86 -0.57 5.52
N PRO A 198 10.59 0.44 6.00
CA PRO A 198 11.63 1.09 5.21
C PRO A 198 12.79 0.10 4.93
N PRO A 199 13.56 0.30 3.84
CA PRO A 199 14.61 -0.62 3.42
C PRO A 199 15.85 -0.59 4.31
N CYS A 200 16.11 0.56 4.92
CA CYS A 200 17.33 0.82 5.66
C CYS A 200 17.03 1.45 7.02
N ARG A 201 18.01 1.35 7.90
CA ARG A 201 18.06 1.98 9.21
C ARG A 201 19.35 2.77 9.34
N TYR A 202 19.46 3.59 10.35
CA TYR A 202 20.73 4.18 10.74
C TYR A 202 21.77 3.08 11.04
N SER A 203 23.06 3.37 10.92
CA SER A 203 24.18 2.43 10.93
C SER A 203 24.02 1.20 11.83
N SER A 204 24.51 0.05 11.35
CA SER A 204 24.52 -1.21 12.12
C SER A 204 25.32 -1.14 13.42
N GLN A 205 26.27 -0.22 13.53
CA GLN A 205 27.04 0.03 14.76
C GLN A 205 26.22 0.81 15.80
N ASP A 206 25.15 1.46 15.39
CA ASP A 206 24.24 2.25 16.21
C ASP A 206 22.93 1.49 16.50
N THR A 207 23.01 0.20 16.82
CA THR A 207 21.81 -0.62 17.10
C THR A 207 20.93 -0.06 18.23
N GLY A 208 21.52 0.76 19.12
CA GLY A 208 20.77 1.51 20.12
C GLY A 208 20.19 2.83 19.59
N ARG A 209 20.82 3.45 18.60
CA ARG A 209 20.47 4.81 18.15
C ARG A 209 19.21 4.86 17.27
N TYR A 210 19.00 3.87 16.45
CA TYR A 210 17.75 3.78 15.68
C TYR A 210 16.54 3.66 16.60
N ASP A 211 16.64 2.80 17.60
CA ASP A 211 15.58 2.60 18.59
C ASP A 211 15.47 3.85 19.52
N THR A 212 16.59 4.50 19.84
CA THR A 212 16.61 5.73 20.65
C THR A 212 16.22 6.99 19.88
N PHE A 213 16.43 7.03 18.56
CA PHE A 213 16.01 8.15 17.72
C PHE A 213 14.49 8.21 17.53
N LEU A 214 13.86 7.05 17.34
CA LEU A 214 12.40 6.96 17.21
C LEU A 214 11.70 7.01 18.58
N ILE A 215 12.37 6.52 19.62
CA ILE A 215 11.82 6.37 20.96
C ILE A 215 12.91 6.75 21.96
N PRO A 216 12.67 7.70 22.88
CA PRO A 216 13.60 7.97 23.95
C PRO A 216 14.02 6.67 24.62
N ALA A 217 15.32 6.49 24.88
CA ALA A 217 15.89 5.26 25.43
C ALA A 217 15.20 4.86 26.75
N LEU A 218 14.24 3.97 26.62
CA LEU A 218 13.66 3.25 27.76
C LEU A 218 14.30 1.85 27.72
N SER A 219 14.84 1.43 28.81
CA SER A 219 15.70 0.25 28.95
C SER A 219 15.06 -1.06 28.48
N ASP A 220 13.84 -1.22 28.21
CA ASP A 220 13.16 -2.44 27.78
C ASP A 220 12.17 -2.21 26.63
N THR A 221 12.41 -1.19 25.79
CA THR A 221 11.53 -0.88 24.68
C THR A 221 11.81 -1.77 23.48
N GLN A 222 10.79 -2.43 22.98
CA GLN A 222 10.83 -3.21 21.75
C GLN A 222 9.98 -2.53 20.68
N ILE A 223 10.47 -2.56 19.43
CA ILE A 223 9.73 -2.08 18.26
C ILE A 223 9.17 -3.28 17.50
N TYR A 224 7.88 -3.23 17.18
CA TYR A 224 7.25 -4.23 16.32
C TYR A 224 7.82 -4.16 14.91
N LYS A 225 8.38 -5.25 14.44
CA LYS A 225 8.90 -5.39 13.07
C LYS A 225 8.08 -6.46 12.34
N VAL A 226 7.46 -6.08 11.24
CA VAL A 226 6.82 -7.05 10.37
C VAL A 226 7.92 -7.95 9.79
N ASN A 227 7.77 -9.26 9.85
CA ASN A 227 8.77 -10.21 9.33
C ASN A 227 8.80 -10.15 7.79
N THR A 228 9.62 -9.28 7.25
CA THR A 228 9.76 -9.01 5.81
C THR A 228 11.21 -8.78 5.44
N GLY A 229 11.62 -9.29 4.27
CA GLY A 229 12.88 -8.91 3.62
C GLY A 229 12.63 -7.91 2.48
N TRP A 230 13.57 -7.03 2.23
CA TRP A 230 13.53 -6.14 1.06
C TRP A 230 13.96 -6.86 -0.22
N ILE A 231 14.74 -7.91 -0.11
CA ILE A 231 15.14 -8.79 -1.19
C ILE A 231 14.59 -10.18 -0.86
N PRO A 232 14.22 -11.01 -1.86
CA PRO A 232 13.73 -12.35 -1.61
C PRO A 232 14.69 -13.09 -0.68
N GLY A 233 14.28 -13.35 0.52
CA GLY A 233 15.07 -13.98 1.56
C GLY A 233 14.30 -15.11 2.20
N SER A 234 15.03 -16.10 2.67
CA SER A 234 14.53 -17.26 3.36
C SER A 234 13.90 -16.90 4.70
N GLY A 235 12.71 -17.38 4.91
CA GLY A 235 12.10 -17.44 6.23
C GLY A 235 10.89 -16.53 6.41
N GLY A 236 9.77 -17.14 6.72
CA GLY A 236 8.51 -16.48 6.99
C GLY A 236 7.74 -16.10 5.73
N ARG A 237 6.90 -15.10 5.80
CA ARG A 237 6.16 -14.57 4.66
C ARG A 237 7.14 -13.85 3.73
N MET A 238 7.31 -14.37 2.54
CA MET A 238 8.18 -13.76 1.53
C MET A 238 7.57 -12.44 1.07
N ARG A 239 8.17 -11.33 1.47
CA ARG A 239 7.83 -10.02 0.99
C ARG A 239 9.07 -9.35 0.45
N GLN A 240 8.97 -8.77 -0.72
CA GLN A 240 10.01 -7.91 -1.27
C GLN A 240 9.85 -6.49 -0.72
N TYR A 241 10.93 -5.76 -0.65
CA TYR A 241 10.96 -4.32 -0.35
C TYR A 241 10.16 -3.91 0.91
N GLY A 242 10.29 -4.69 1.99
CA GLY A 242 9.60 -4.38 3.25
C GLY A 242 8.08 -4.46 3.20
N GLY A 243 7.54 -5.09 2.17
CA GLY A 243 6.11 -5.14 1.87
C GLY A 243 5.67 -4.14 0.82
N ALA A 244 6.52 -3.22 0.37
CA ALA A 244 6.23 -2.39 -0.80
C ALA A 244 6.20 -3.25 -2.08
N PHE A 245 5.29 -2.94 -3.01
CA PHE A 245 5.13 -3.72 -4.23
C PHE A 245 4.76 -2.86 -5.44
N PRO A 246 5.44 -3.05 -6.60
CA PRO A 246 5.21 -2.24 -7.79
C PRO A 246 4.03 -2.76 -8.64
N TRP A 247 2.80 -2.49 -8.22
CA TRP A 247 1.58 -2.92 -8.93
C TRP A 247 1.47 -2.40 -10.37
N HIS A 248 2.24 -1.34 -10.71
CA HIS A 248 2.09 -0.58 -11.94
C HIS A 248 3.37 -0.60 -12.79
N ARG A 249 3.63 -1.70 -13.50
CA ARG A 249 4.78 -1.86 -14.42
C ARG A 249 6.12 -1.48 -13.80
N GLY A 250 6.40 -2.00 -12.60
CA GLY A 250 7.64 -1.72 -11.88
C GLY A 250 7.70 -0.36 -11.17
N ARG A 251 6.55 0.37 -11.08
CA ARG A 251 6.44 1.62 -10.34
C ARG A 251 5.62 1.43 -9.06
N PHE A 252 6.02 2.14 -8.03
CA PHE A 252 5.34 2.23 -6.74
C PHE A 252 4.58 3.55 -6.67
N ASN A 253 3.32 3.53 -6.33
CA ASN A 253 2.65 4.75 -5.93
C ASN A 253 2.97 5.03 -4.48
N VAL A 254 3.30 6.28 -4.19
CA VAL A 254 3.73 6.74 -2.87
C VAL A 254 2.95 7.98 -2.50
N GLY A 255 2.38 7.98 -1.31
CA GLY A 255 1.74 9.13 -0.69
C GLY A 255 2.71 9.85 0.21
N MET A 256 2.80 11.17 0.04
CA MET A 256 3.72 12.05 0.75
C MET A 256 3.02 12.72 1.94
N ALA A 257 3.78 13.19 2.91
CA ALA A 257 3.23 13.85 4.09
C ALA A 257 2.59 15.22 3.78
N ASP A 258 2.90 15.83 2.63
CA ASP A 258 2.24 17.05 2.13
C ASP A 258 0.86 16.78 1.49
N GLY A 259 0.37 15.55 1.52
CA GLY A 259 -0.88 15.14 0.89
C GLY A 259 -0.76 14.77 -0.60
N SER A 260 0.38 15.00 -1.24
CA SER A 260 0.60 14.63 -2.64
C SER A 260 0.80 13.12 -2.81
N ALA A 261 0.59 12.60 -4.03
CA ALA A 261 0.92 11.23 -4.38
C ALA A 261 1.64 11.17 -5.72
N LYS A 262 2.67 10.33 -5.81
CA LYS A 262 3.57 10.22 -6.97
C LYS A 262 3.82 8.74 -7.30
N ALA A 263 4.11 8.45 -8.57
CA ALA A 263 4.58 7.13 -9.00
C ALA A 263 6.11 7.13 -9.10
N LEU A 264 6.78 6.34 -8.28
CA LEU A 264 8.24 6.27 -8.19
C LEU A 264 8.77 4.96 -8.76
N ALA A 265 9.96 5.01 -9.38
CA ALA A 265 10.75 3.82 -9.67
C ALA A 265 11.45 3.33 -8.40
N LEU A 266 11.87 2.05 -8.38
CA LEU A 266 12.56 1.45 -7.25
C LEU A 266 13.78 2.29 -6.79
N GLY A 267 14.62 2.75 -7.70
CA GLY A 267 15.79 3.54 -7.36
C GLY A 267 15.48 4.85 -6.59
N ASN A 268 14.30 5.43 -6.83
CA ASN A 268 13.86 6.60 -6.06
C ASN A 268 13.26 6.21 -4.70
N LEU A 269 12.64 5.03 -4.61
CA LEU A 269 12.07 4.52 -3.37
C LEU A 269 13.16 4.17 -2.34
N ILE A 270 14.32 3.71 -2.80
CA ILE A 270 15.45 3.28 -1.96
C ILE A 270 16.61 4.30 -1.95
N ARG A 271 16.38 5.51 -2.46
CA ARG A 271 17.43 6.53 -2.52
C ARG A 271 17.96 6.85 -1.12
N GLY A 272 19.28 7.01 -1.01
CA GLY A 272 19.95 7.30 0.27
C GLY A 272 20.23 6.08 1.14
N CYS A 273 19.98 4.85 0.62
CA CYS A 273 20.02 3.62 1.38
C CYS A 273 20.73 2.50 0.60
N ASP A 274 21.63 1.77 1.25
CA ASP A 274 22.21 0.53 0.73
C ASP A 274 21.31 -0.66 1.15
N VAL A 275 20.39 -1.02 0.31
CA VAL A 275 19.41 -2.08 0.60
C VAL A 275 20.09 -3.42 0.81
N ARG A 276 19.89 -4.05 1.97
CA ARG A 276 20.36 -5.39 2.31
C ARG A 276 19.23 -6.32 2.71
N VAL A 277 19.49 -7.62 2.67
CA VAL A 277 18.53 -8.65 3.09
C VAL A 277 18.16 -8.47 4.56
N ASN A 278 16.92 -8.80 4.90
CA ASN A 278 16.40 -8.80 6.28
C ASN A 278 16.47 -7.44 7.01
N TRP A 279 16.27 -6.35 6.27
CA TRP A 279 16.25 -5.02 6.88
C TRP A 279 17.58 -4.64 7.53
N GLY A 280 18.68 -5.09 6.93
CA GLY A 280 20.04 -4.84 7.37
C GLY A 280 20.73 -3.70 6.65
N GLY A 281 20.05 -2.98 5.75
CA GLY A 281 20.62 -1.87 5.00
C GLY A 281 20.92 -0.65 5.88
N GLU A 282 21.89 0.15 5.46
CA GLU A 282 22.30 1.37 6.14
C GLU A 282 21.95 2.60 5.33
N ILE A 283 21.52 3.66 6.02
CA ILE A 283 21.29 4.97 5.41
C ILE A 283 22.63 5.68 5.28
N TYR A 284 23.03 5.99 4.07
CA TYR A 284 24.26 6.75 3.77
C TYR A 284 23.98 8.19 3.36
N ASP A 285 22.77 8.50 2.94
CA ASP A 285 22.35 9.85 2.53
C ASP A 285 20.94 10.13 3.07
N LEU A 286 20.91 10.63 4.30
CA LEU A 286 19.68 10.96 5.00
C LEU A 286 18.88 12.05 4.28
N ALA A 287 19.59 13.03 3.70
CA ALA A 287 18.96 14.13 2.99
C ALA A 287 18.13 13.68 1.78
N ASN A 288 18.39 12.51 1.21
CA ASN A 288 17.65 11.93 0.10
C ASN A 288 16.80 10.73 0.47
N TYR A 289 16.78 10.32 1.74
CA TYR A 289 16.06 9.15 2.21
C TYR A 289 14.60 9.51 2.57
N GLY A 290 13.68 9.32 1.62
CA GLY A 290 12.28 9.75 1.77
C GLY A 290 11.44 8.95 2.78
N TRP A 291 11.98 7.87 3.36
CA TRP A 291 11.30 7.11 4.41
C TRP A 291 11.41 7.78 5.79
N ASP A 292 12.44 8.59 5.99
CA ASP A 292 12.61 9.35 7.23
C ASP A 292 11.72 10.60 7.24
N ILE A 293 11.39 11.06 8.43
CA ILE A 293 10.56 12.24 8.66
C ILE A 293 11.41 13.48 9.05
N ASN A 294 12.74 13.33 9.24
CA ASN A 294 13.63 14.44 9.61
C ASN A 294 14.21 15.18 8.43
#